data_b4da601176a9411e8def8d2b235fccdc
#
_entry.id   b4da601176a9411e8def8d2b235fccdc
#
_cell.length_a   1.000
_cell.length_b   1.000
_cell.length_c   1.000
_cell.angle_alpha   90.00
_cell.angle_beta   90.00
_cell.angle_gamma   90.00
#
_symmetry.space_group_name_H-M   'P 1'
#
loop_
_entity.id
_entity.type
_entity.pdbx_description
1 polymer ?
#
loop_
_entity_poly.entity_id
_entity_poly.type
_entity_poly.pdbx_seq_one_letter_code
_entity_poly.pdbx_strand_id
1 'polypeptide(L)'
;MLRSTFRSLVTALMLALPCAAYCGPVDINTATAEQLSEALTGVGPAKAAAIVAYRDQYGPFRSLADLTNVKGVGQSLLDKNQGLIQIGQEDAKTGQ
;
A
#
# COMPACT_ATOMS: atom_id res chain seq x y z
N MET A 1 -14.30 -39.95 11.15
CA MET A 1 -13.34 -39.49 12.09
C MET A 1 -12.06 -39.05 11.46
N LEU A 2 -11.50 -39.88 10.64
CA LEU A 2 -10.26 -39.51 10.00
C LEU A 2 -10.42 -38.31 9.11
N ARG A 3 -11.58 -38.15 8.57
CA ARG A 3 -11.85 -37.05 7.65
C ARG A 3 -11.81 -35.72 8.32
N SER A 4 -12.33 -35.64 9.52
CA SER A 4 -12.36 -34.34 10.18
C SER A 4 -10.96 -33.88 10.53
N THR A 5 -10.10 -34.80 10.91
CA THR A 5 -8.74 -34.43 11.20
C THR A 5 -8.07 -33.87 9.97
N PHE A 6 -8.36 -34.47 8.88
CA PHE A 6 -7.81 -34.06 7.62
C PHE A 6 -8.15 -32.64 7.27
N ARG A 7 -9.39 -32.30 7.47
CA ARG A 7 -9.85 -30.96 7.14
C ARG A 7 -9.18 -29.92 7.99
N SER A 8 -8.97 -30.23 9.23
CA SER A 8 -8.35 -29.28 10.12
C SER A 8 -6.97 -28.90 9.66
N LEU A 9 -6.23 -29.87 9.20
CA LEU A 9 -4.88 -29.62 8.74
C LEU A 9 -4.87 -28.73 7.54
N VAL A 10 -5.79 -28.94 6.64
CA VAL A 10 -5.84 -28.12 5.43
C VAL A 10 -6.15 -26.68 5.77
N THR A 11 -7.07 -26.48 6.69
CA THR A 11 -7.43 -25.14 7.07
C THR A 11 -6.26 -24.38 7.67
N ALA A 12 -5.50 -25.05 8.51
CA ALA A 12 -4.37 -24.41 9.15
C ALA A 12 -3.34 -23.97 8.11
N LEU A 13 -3.16 -24.78 7.12
CA LEU A 13 -2.18 -24.47 6.09
C LEU A 13 -2.51 -23.22 5.32
N MET A 14 -3.78 -22.98 5.09
CA MET A 14 -4.19 -21.83 4.34
C MET A 14 -3.85 -20.51 5.00
N LEU A 15 -3.79 -20.50 6.31
CA LEU A 15 -3.54 -19.26 7.01
C LEU A 15 -2.11 -18.75 6.84
N ALA A 16 -1.22 -19.59 6.42
CA ALA A 16 0.17 -19.20 6.31
C ALA A 16 0.50 -18.47 5.03
N LEU A 17 -0.37 -18.52 4.05
CA LEU A 17 -0.05 -17.98 2.74
C LEU A 17 -0.03 -16.47 2.59
N PRO A 18 -0.94 -15.74 3.23
CA PRO A 18 -1.06 -14.31 2.94
C PRO A 18 0.15 -13.47 3.26
N CYS A 19 1.02 -13.95 4.11
CA CYS A 19 2.12 -13.14 4.57
C CYS A 19 3.14 -12.81 3.50
N ALA A 20 3.13 -13.54 2.41
CA ALA A 20 4.16 -13.38 1.42
C ALA A 20 3.84 -12.33 0.38
N ALA A 21 2.74 -11.64 0.52
CA ALA A 21 2.22 -10.84 -0.58
C ALA A 21 2.80 -9.46 -0.71
N TYR A 22 3.66 -9.05 0.19
CA TYR A 22 4.08 -7.65 0.16
C TYR A 22 5.49 -7.44 -0.25
N CYS A 23 5.85 -7.99 -1.37
CA CYS A 23 7.15 -7.68 -1.92
C CYS A 23 6.91 -6.83 -3.12
N GLY A 24 7.35 -5.65 -3.19
CA GLY A 24 7.19 -4.86 -4.38
C GLY A 24 6.59 -3.50 -4.09
N PRO A 25 6.33 -2.73 -5.12
CA PRO A 25 5.83 -1.37 -4.93
C PRO A 25 4.47 -1.37 -4.28
N VAL A 26 4.25 -0.34 -3.48
CA VAL A 26 3.00 -0.19 -2.78
C VAL A 26 2.13 0.79 -3.54
N ASP A 27 0.84 0.49 -3.63
CA ASP A 27 -0.10 1.35 -4.32
C ASP A 27 -0.53 2.45 -3.38
N ILE A 28 -0.16 3.68 -3.71
CA ILE A 28 -0.41 4.80 -2.85
C ILE A 28 -1.89 5.07 -2.64
N ASN A 29 -2.71 4.62 -3.55
CA ASN A 29 -4.14 4.89 -3.50
C ASN A 29 -4.94 3.85 -2.74
N THR A 30 -4.37 2.70 -2.48
CA THR A 30 -5.10 1.64 -1.81
C THR A 30 -4.43 1.12 -0.55
N ALA A 31 -3.15 1.38 -0.37
CA ALA A 31 -2.43 0.84 0.76
C ALA A 31 -2.93 1.43 2.07
N THR A 32 -2.82 0.66 3.13
CA THR A 32 -3.13 1.16 4.46
C THR A 32 -1.96 2.00 4.97
N ALA A 33 -2.21 2.76 6.03
CA ALA A 33 -1.15 3.54 6.62
C ALA A 33 0.00 2.65 7.09
N GLU A 34 -0.33 1.49 7.61
CA GLU A 34 0.71 0.57 8.05
C GLU A 34 1.55 0.08 6.90
N GLN A 35 0.91 -0.26 5.80
CA GLN A 35 1.64 -0.71 4.63
C GLN A 35 2.55 0.38 4.10
N LEU A 36 2.06 1.61 4.09
CA LEU A 36 2.87 2.72 3.62
C LEU A 36 4.08 2.94 4.49
N SER A 37 3.90 2.91 5.80
CA SER A 37 5.02 3.17 6.68
C SER A 37 6.05 2.05 6.63
N GLU A 38 5.63 0.84 6.33
CA GLU A 38 6.57 -0.27 6.23
C GLU A 38 7.29 -0.31 4.90
N ALA A 39 6.61 0.07 3.84
CA ALA A 39 7.16 -0.06 2.51
C ALA A 39 8.02 1.13 2.10
N LEU A 40 7.73 2.30 2.60
CA LEU A 40 8.38 3.51 2.12
C LEU A 40 9.44 3.99 3.09
N THR A 41 10.54 4.43 2.53
CA THR A 41 11.65 4.94 3.31
C THR A 41 11.35 6.36 3.79
N GLY A 42 11.51 6.58 5.08
CA GLY A 42 11.29 7.90 5.63
C GLY A 42 9.83 8.25 5.89
N VAL A 43 8.94 7.30 5.67
CA VAL A 43 7.53 7.52 5.92
C VAL A 43 7.16 6.77 7.20
N GLY A 44 7.04 7.51 8.27
CA GLY A 44 6.61 6.91 9.52
C GLY A 44 5.09 6.90 9.63
N PRO A 45 4.57 6.48 10.79
CA PRO A 45 3.13 6.39 10.94
C PRO A 45 2.39 7.70 10.72
N ALA A 46 2.98 8.82 11.14
CA ALA A 46 2.31 10.10 10.98
C ALA A 46 2.18 10.50 9.53
N LYS A 47 3.25 10.33 8.75
CA LYS A 47 3.19 10.67 7.34
C LYS A 47 2.28 9.72 6.59
N ALA A 48 2.33 8.45 6.96
CA ALA A 48 1.46 7.47 6.33
C ALA A 48 0.00 7.81 6.58
N ALA A 49 -0.32 8.19 7.80
CA ALA A 49 -1.70 8.58 8.12
C ALA A 49 -2.11 9.81 7.35
N ALA A 50 -1.19 10.75 7.17
CA ALA A 50 -1.49 11.96 6.41
C ALA A 50 -1.77 11.65 4.95
N ILE A 51 -1.04 10.70 4.39
CA ILE A 51 -1.28 10.30 3.01
C ILE A 51 -2.67 9.70 2.86
N VAL A 52 -3.02 8.81 3.77
CA VAL A 52 -4.34 8.18 3.72
C VAL A 52 -5.44 9.23 3.91
N ALA A 53 -5.27 10.15 4.84
CA ALA A 53 -6.26 11.18 5.06
C ALA A 53 -6.43 12.07 3.84
N TYR A 54 -5.32 12.38 3.19
CA TYR A 54 -5.38 13.23 2.01
C TYR A 54 -6.18 12.56 0.89
N ARG A 55 -5.87 11.31 0.61
CA ARG A 55 -6.57 10.65 -0.49
C ARG A 55 -8.05 10.45 -0.16
N ASP A 56 -8.38 10.25 1.11
CA ASP A 56 -9.77 10.13 1.50
C ASP A 56 -10.53 11.43 1.34
N GLN A 57 -9.85 12.53 1.53
CA GLN A 57 -10.49 13.82 1.50
C GLN A 57 -10.52 14.42 0.10
N TYR A 58 -9.45 14.27 -0.65
CA TYR A 58 -9.31 14.91 -1.93
C TYR A 58 -9.37 13.98 -3.13
N GLY A 59 -9.43 12.69 -2.88
CA GLY A 59 -9.47 11.73 -3.96
C GLY A 59 -8.13 11.12 -4.23
N PRO A 60 -8.09 10.15 -5.12
CA PRO A 60 -6.86 9.41 -5.39
C PRO A 60 -5.78 10.29 -5.97
N PHE A 61 -4.53 9.92 -5.67
CA PHE A 61 -3.39 10.58 -6.28
C PHE A 61 -3.30 10.17 -7.75
N ARG A 62 -3.03 11.12 -8.59
CA ARG A 62 -2.94 10.84 -10.01
C ARG A 62 -1.53 10.80 -10.51
N SER A 63 -0.62 11.35 -9.75
CA SER A 63 0.79 11.30 -10.11
C SER A 63 1.59 11.33 -8.83
N LEU A 64 2.87 11.00 -8.95
CA LEU A 64 3.74 11.07 -7.79
C LEU A 64 3.86 12.49 -7.28
N ALA A 65 3.81 13.46 -8.17
CA ALA A 65 3.92 14.85 -7.76
C ALA A 65 2.76 15.26 -6.84
N ASP A 66 1.61 14.64 -6.99
CA ASP A 66 0.48 14.94 -6.12
C ASP A 66 0.79 14.66 -4.67
N LEU A 67 1.70 13.74 -4.40
CA LEU A 67 2.05 13.43 -3.03
C LEU A 67 2.68 14.59 -2.30
N THR A 68 3.28 15.51 -3.02
CA THR A 68 3.87 16.67 -2.35
C THR A 68 2.82 17.60 -1.76
N ASN A 69 1.57 17.43 -2.13
CA ASN A 69 0.49 18.18 -1.49
C ASN A 69 0.20 17.69 -0.08
N VAL A 70 0.69 16.52 0.26
CA VAL A 70 0.49 15.98 1.60
C VAL A 70 1.50 16.63 2.53
N LYS A 71 1.00 17.12 3.66
CA LYS A 71 1.89 17.74 4.62
C LYS A 71 2.94 16.78 5.09
N GLY A 72 4.17 17.19 5.01
CA GLY A 72 5.30 16.34 5.42
C GLY A 72 5.92 15.55 4.31
N VAL A 73 5.36 15.60 3.13
CA VAL A 73 5.90 14.88 1.98
C VAL A 73 6.47 15.89 1.01
N GLY A 74 7.76 15.81 0.77
CA GLY A 74 8.42 16.71 -0.16
C GLY A 74 9.07 15.94 -1.28
N GLN A 75 9.71 16.70 -2.17
CA GLN A 75 10.34 16.09 -3.33
C GLN A 75 11.44 15.11 -2.95
N SER A 76 12.20 15.42 -1.92
CA SER A 76 13.29 14.52 -1.54
C SER A 76 12.75 13.19 -1.05
N LEU A 77 11.60 13.20 -0.41
CA LEU A 77 10.99 11.95 0.01
C LEU A 77 10.56 11.14 -1.19
N LEU A 78 10.03 11.78 -2.20
CA LEU A 78 9.66 11.08 -3.41
C LEU A 78 10.87 10.48 -4.10
N ASP A 79 11.96 11.23 -4.12
CA ASP A 79 13.17 10.75 -4.76
C ASP A 79 13.70 9.50 -4.10
N LYS A 80 13.62 9.46 -2.78
CA LYS A 80 14.08 8.29 -2.05
C LYS A 80 13.22 7.07 -2.30
N ASN A 81 12.01 7.28 -2.71
CA ASN A 81 11.06 6.18 -2.84
C ASN A 81 10.69 5.89 -4.28
N GLN A 82 11.47 6.38 -5.22
CA GLN A 82 11.22 6.06 -6.61
C GLN A 82 11.28 4.55 -6.81
N GLY A 83 10.32 4.03 -7.51
CA GLY A 83 10.26 2.60 -7.71
C GLY A 83 9.56 1.84 -6.62
N LEU A 84 9.33 2.49 -5.47
CA LEU A 84 8.62 1.86 -4.37
C LEU A 84 7.16 2.27 -4.32
N ILE A 85 6.80 3.30 -5.04
CA ILE A 85 5.44 3.82 -5.04
C ILE A 85 4.81 3.58 -6.39
N GLN A 86 3.59 3.11 -6.35
CA GLN A 86 2.83 2.84 -7.55
C GLN A 86 1.52 3.60 -7.44
N ILE A 87 1.09 4.16 -8.56
CA ILE A 87 -0.19 4.85 -8.60
C ILE A 87 -1.23 3.87 -9.09
N GLY A 88 -2.35 3.81 -8.41
CA GLY A 88 -3.42 2.92 -8.80
C GLY A 88 -3.74 3.07 -10.26
N GLN A 89 -4.03 1.98 -10.88
CA GLN A 89 -4.15 1.97 -12.32
C GLN A 89 -5.54 2.13 -12.84
N GLU A 90 -6.45 2.37 -11.97
CA GLU A 90 -7.80 2.49 -12.44
C GLU A 90 -7.97 3.65 -13.34
N ASP A 91 -7.35 4.75 -12.98
CA ASP A 91 -7.44 5.92 -13.81
C ASP A 91 -6.81 5.68 -15.16
N ALA A 92 -5.69 5.02 -15.16
CA ALA A 92 -5.02 4.75 -16.41
C ALA A 92 -5.85 3.85 -17.28
N LYS A 93 -6.48 2.88 -16.70
CA LYS A 93 -7.29 1.97 -17.46
C LYS A 93 -8.50 2.61 -18.05
N THR A 94 -9.15 3.40 -17.24
CA THR A 94 -10.33 4.08 -17.75
C THR A 94 -9.97 5.11 -18.78
N GLY A 95 -8.84 5.68 -18.64
CA GLY A 95 -8.42 6.69 -19.59
C GLY A 95 -8.17 6.14 -20.95
N GLN A 96 -8.02 4.84 -21.02
CA GLN A 96 -7.86 4.25 -22.30
C GLN A 96 -9.16 4.09 -22.98
#